data_37a1fbb9708d07b6126e8a1a545d2d85
#
_entry.id   37a1fbb9708d07b6126e8a1a545d2d85
#
_cell.length_a   1.000
_cell.length_b   1.000
_cell.length_c   1.000
_cell.angle_alpha   90.00
_cell.angle_beta   90.00
_cell.angle_gamma   90.00
#
_symmetry.space_group_name_H-M   'P 1'
#
loop_
_entity.id
_entity.type
_entity.pdbx_description
1 polymer ?
#
loop_
_entity_poly.entity_id
_entity_poly.type
_entity_poly.pdbx_seq_one_letter_code
_entity_poly.pdbx_strand_id
1 'polypeptide(L)'
;MFFGLFGKKSSHAKGDYGKKDESIFHKGIKFVAEKAGSVADVADKVGDISGTIASGAATLAGGAAAIGLEPVAAGLGAVAAGAKGVQGVSSLVGTGARTAGAAAKGTLAAERAIDRARSGDITGAIAAGKSAGAQFGAARAGASNVRKDIERRRKKGK
;
A
#
# COMPACT_ATOMS: atom_id res chain seq x y z
N MET A 1 -69.92 1.66 -33.02
CA MET A 1 -69.61 1.41 -31.61
C MET A 1 -68.22 0.86 -31.55
N PHE A 2 -67.25 1.71 -31.28
CA PHE A 2 -66.49 1.83 -30.03
C PHE A 2 -65.75 0.55 -29.63
N PHE A 3 -64.41 0.53 -29.74
CA PHE A 3 -63.32 0.74 -28.79
C PHE A 3 -62.04 0.56 -29.60
N GLY A 4 -61.18 1.40 -29.87
CA GLY A 4 -60.61 2.57 -29.21
C GLY A 4 -59.73 2.25 -28.04
N LEU A 5 -58.43 2.52 -28.18
CA LEU A 5 -57.45 2.92 -27.17
C LEU A 5 -56.79 1.82 -26.33
N PHE A 6 -55.54 1.91 -26.38
CA PHE A 6 -54.44 2.06 -25.44
C PHE A 6 -53.22 1.22 -25.87
N GLY A 7 -52.59 1.61 -26.92
CA GLY A 7 -51.16 1.26 -27.13
C GLY A 7 -50.26 2.37 -26.60
N LYS A 8 -50.11 2.53 -25.30
CA LYS A 8 -49.04 3.34 -24.74
C LYS A 8 -47.72 2.62 -24.99
N LYS A 9 -47.04 2.97 -26.05
CA LYS A 9 -45.58 2.70 -26.19
C LYS A 9 -44.88 3.42 -25.06
N SER A 10 -44.53 2.70 -23.99
CA SER A 10 -43.54 3.15 -23.06
C SER A 10 -42.24 3.22 -23.84
N SER A 11 -41.87 4.40 -24.29
CA SER A 11 -40.50 4.71 -24.70
C SER A 11 -39.66 4.53 -23.46
N HIS A 12 -39.06 3.35 -23.31
CA HIS A 12 -37.94 3.19 -22.43
C HIS A 12 -36.89 4.13 -22.96
N ALA A 13 -36.77 5.28 -22.32
CA ALA A 13 -35.59 6.12 -22.44
C ALA A 13 -34.41 5.19 -22.18
N LYS A 14 -33.69 4.83 -23.25
CA LYS A 14 -32.34 4.32 -23.14
C LYS A 14 -31.55 5.41 -22.40
N GLY A 15 -31.49 5.28 -21.08
CA GLY A 15 -30.61 6.11 -20.29
C GLY A 15 -29.23 5.98 -20.90
N ASP A 16 -28.69 7.11 -21.30
CA ASP A 16 -27.34 7.27 -21.79
C ASP A 16 -26.38 6.96 -20.63
N TYR A 17 -26.13 5.67 -20.39
CA TYR A 17 -25.10 5.18 -19.49
C TYR A 17 -23.70 5.28 -20.14
N GLY A 18 -23.55 6.14 -21.13
CA GLY A 18 -22.34 6.41 -21.84
C GLY A 18 -21.51 7.49 -21.15
N LYS A 19 -20.45 7.11 -20.54
CA LYS A 19 -19.41 7.80 -19.80
C LYS A 19 -19.72 7.87 -18.31
N LYS A 20 -19.39 6.77 -17.61
CA LYS A 20 -19.11 6.83 -16.17
C LYS A 20 -17.95 7.83 -16.00
N ASP A 21 -18.26 9.04 -15.60
CA ASP A 21 -17.24 9.93 -15.04
C ASP A 21 -16.55 9.11 -13.95
N GLU A 22 -15.28 8.75 -14.18
CA GLU A 22 -14.51 8.05 -13.17
C GLU A 22 -14.58 8.88 -11.90
N SER A 23 -15.27 8.37 -10.89
CA SER A 23 -15.44 9.09 -9.63
C SER A 23 -14.06 9.47 -9.09
N ILE A 24 -13.95 10.60 -8.42
CA ILE A 24 -12.69 11.04 -7.77
C ILE A 24 -12.12 9.91 -6.90
N PHE A 25 -12.99 9.12 -6.29
CA PHE A 25 -12.64 7.95 -5.50
C PHE A 25 -11.93 6.87 -6.33
N HIS A 26 -12.44 6.54 -7.52
CA HIS A 26 -11.83 5.55 -8.42
C HIS A 26 -10.47 6.02 -8.94
N LYS A 27 -10.33 7.29 -9.30
CA LYS A 27 -9.04 7.90 -9.66
C LYS A 27 -8.04 7.83 -8.50
N GLY A 28 -8.50 8.09 -7.27
CA GLY A 28 -7.68 7.96 -6.06
C GLY A 28 -7.19 6.53 -5.84
N ILE A 29 -8.06 5.53 -5.98
CA ILE A 29 -7.67 4.13 -5.84
C ILE A 29 -6.64 3.72 -6.91
N LYS A 30 -6.84 4.10 -8.17
CA LYS A 30 -5.86 3.85 -9.24
C LYS A 30 -4.50 4.47 -8.91
N PHE A 31 -4.49 5.74 -8.50
CA PHE A 31 -3.26 6.42 -8.11
C PHE A 31 -2.53 5.68 -6.99
N VAL A 32 -3.23 5.27 -5.93
CA VAL A 32 -2.62 4.50 -4.82
C VAL A 32 -2.11 3.16 -5.32
N ALA A 33 -2.87 2.44 -6.16
CA ALA A 33 -2.46 1.16 -6.72
C ALA A 33 -1.17 1.26 -7.55
N GLU A 34 -0.98 2.36 -8.27
CA GLU A 34 0.17 2.60 -9.13
C GLU A 34 1.40 3.12 -8.36
N LYS A 35 1.18 4.05 -7.43
CA LYS A 35 2.28 4.76 -6.76
C LYS A 35 2.77 4.11 -5.48
N ALA A 36 1.96 3.25 -4.84
CA ALA A 36 2.35 2.60 -3.59
C ALA A 36 3.64 1.76 -3.72
N GLY A 37 3.85 1.11 -4.88
CA GLY A 37 5.10 0.41 -5.18
C GLY A 37 6.31 1.34 -5.13
N SER A 38 6.26 2.44 -5.88
CA SER A 38 7.36 3.42 -5.92
C SER A 38 7.67 4.01 -4.56
N VAL A 39 6.65 4.29 -3.74
CA VAL A 39 6.85 4.78 -2.36
C VAL A 39 7.52 3.71 -1.50
N ALA A 40 7.13 2.45 -1.63
CA ALA A 40 7.75 1.36 -0.92
C ALA A 40 9.22 1.18 -1.32
N ASP A 41 9.54 1.23 -2.61
CA ASP A 41 10.90 1.07 -3.13
C ASP A 41 11.82 2.21 -2.66
N VAL A 42 11.31 3.44 -2.62
CA VAL A 42 12.07 4.59 -2.06
C VAL A 42 12.29 4.40 -0.56
N ALA A 43 11.27 3.97 0.19
CA ALA A 43 11.40 3.72 1.61
C ALA A 43 12.43 2.61 1.90
N ASP A 44 12.46 1.54 1.11
CA ASP A 44 13.44 0.47 1.24
C ASP A 44 14.86 0.99 0.98
N LYS A 45 15.08 1.74 -0.10
CA LYS A 45 16.38 2.34 -0.39
C LYS A 45 16.88 3.25 0.74
N VAL A 46 15.99 4.08 1.28
CA VAL A 46 16.31 4.92 2.45
C VAL A 46 16.66 4.05 3.65
N GLY A 47 15.94 2.96 3.87
CA GLY A 47 16.21 1.99 4.92
C GLY A 47 17.58 1.34 4.78
N ASP A 48 17.92 0.88 3.58
CA ASP A 48 19.21 0.24 3.26
C ASP A 48 20.39 1.19 3.45
N ILE A 49 20.28 2.42 2.92
CA ILE A 49 21.30 3.46 3.10
C ILE A 49 21.49 3.78 4.58
N SER A 50 20.38 3.95 5.31
CA SER A 50 20.42 4.24 6.74
C SER A 50 21.03 3.07 7.54
N GLY A 51 20.76 1.84 7.15
CA GLY A 51 21.35 0.63 7.72
C GLY A 51 22.88 0.59 7.51
N THR A 52 23.33 0.91 6.30
CA THR A 52 24.75 0.99 5.96
C THR A 52 25.46 2.08 6.76
N ILE A 53 24.86 3.27 6.88
CA ILE A 53 25.39 4.36 7.71
C ILE A 53 25.43 3.94 9.17
N ALA A 54 24.39 3.30 9.70
CA ALA A 54 24.33 2.86 11.08
C ALA A 54 25.44 1.85 11.41
N SER A 55 25.67 0.85 10.55
CA SER A 55 26.70 -0.15 10.74
C SER A 55 28.11 0.43 10.59
N GLY A 56 28.34 1.26 9.59
CA GLY A 56 29.61 1.96 9.40
C GLY A 56 29.98 2.87 10.57
N ALA A 57 29.02 3.70 11.02
CA ALA A 57 29.24 4.57 12.17
C ALA A 57 29.48 3.79 13.47
N ALA A 58 28.80 2.67 13.69
CA ALA A 58 29.01 1.81 14.85
C ALA A 58 30.39 1.16 14.84
N THR A 59 30.86 0.69 13.68
CA THR A 59 32.23 0.12 13.53
C THR A 59 33.30 1.17 13.81
N LEU A 60 33.17 2.37 13.27
CA LEU A 60 34.08 3.48 13.50
C LEU A 60 34.05 3.95 14.96
N ALA A 61 32.87 3.96 15.60
CA ALA A 61 32.74 4.28 17.02
C ALA A 61 33.53 3.28 17.90
N GLY A 62 33.42 1.98 17.60
CA GLY A 62 34.19 0.92 18.27
C GLY A 62 35.71 1.10 18.10
N GLY A 63 36.15 1.40 16.86
CA GLY A 63 37.56 1.71 16.58
C GLY A 63 38.05 2.95 17.32
N ALA A 64 37.30 4.03 17.33
CA ALA A 64 37.64 5.26 18.04
C ALA A 64 37.73 5.04 19.56
N ALA A 65 36.84 4.28 20.15
CA ALA A 65 36.85 3.92 21.56
C ALA A 65 38.13 3.09 21.91
N ALA A 66 38.50 2.13 21.05
CA ALA A 66 39.65 1.27 21.25
C ALA A 66 41.00 2.04 21.30
N ILE A 67 41.06 3.18 20.63
CA ILE A 67 42.27 4.06 20.64
C ILE A 67 42.13 5.27 21.57
N GLY A 68 41.14 5.28 22.48
CA GLY A 68 40.94 6.29 23.51
C GLY A 68 40.32 7.61 23.03
N LEU A 69 39.71 7.64 21.84
CA LEU A 69 39.03 8.81 21.30
C LEU A 69 37.52 8.80 21.70
N GLU A 70 37.24 8.80 23.01
CA GLU A 70 35.86 8.72 23.55
C GLU A 70 34.90 9.77 23.00
N PRO A 71 35.24 11.07 22.85
CA PRO A 71 34.30 12.04 22.28
C PRO A 71 33.88 11.72 20.83
N VAL A 72 34.82 11.21 20.03
CA VAL A 72 34.60 10.79 18.66
C VAL A 72 33.71 9.54 18.63
N ALA A 73 33.99 8.56 19.49
CA ALA A 73 33.19 7.35 19.63
C ALA A 73 31.73 7.67 20.02
N ALA A 74 31.54 8.61 20.97
CA ALA A 74 30.18 9.05 21.37
C ALA A 74 29.44 9.73 20.22
N GLY A 75 30.10 10.62 19.46
CA GLY A 75 29.52 11.27 18.29
C GLY A 75 29.08 10.27 17.20
N LEU A 76 29.96 9.32 16.88
CA LEU A 76 29.65 8.25 15.91
C LEU A 76 28.56 7.31 16.41
N GLY A 77 28.52 7.02 17.70
CA GLY A 77 27.43 6.25 18.33
C GLY A 77 26.07 6.94 18.20
N ALA A 78 26.01 8.26 18.36
CA ALA A 78 24.79 9.04 18.15
C ALA A 78 24.34 9.00 16.67
N VAL A 79 25.27 9.09 15.72
CA VAL A 79 24.98 8.94 14.28
C VAL A 79 24.41 7.54 13.98
N ALA A 80 25.02 6.49 14.52
CA ALA A 80 24.55 5.13 14.35
C ALA A 80 23.12 4.93 14.91
N ALA A 81 22.84 5.50 16.08
CA ALA A 81 21.51 5.43 16.69
C ALA A 81 20.46 6.19 15.87
N GLY A 82 20.78 7.39 15.38
CA GLY A 82 19.92 8.18 14.50
C GLY A 82 19.61 7.43 13.19
N ALA A 83 20.62 6.87 12.53
CA ALA A 83 20.45 6.11 11.30
C ALA A 83 19.60 4.85 11.49
N LYS A 84 19.74 4.13 12.60
CA LYS A 84 18.83 3.01 12.96
C LYS A 84 17.40 3.47 13.13
N GLY A 85 17.16 4.64 13.72
CA GLY A 85 15.85 5.25 13.82
C GLY A 85 15.20 5.47 12.45
N VAL A 86 15.95 6.07 11.51
CA VAL A 86 15.50 6.30 10.13
C VAL A 86 15.19 4.97 9.43
N GLN A 87 16.07 3.98 9.51
CA GLN A 87 15.84 2.64 8.96
C GLN A 87 14.52 2.03 9.47
N GLY A 88 14.27 2.18 10.77
CA GLY A 88 13.05 1.69 11.37
C GLY A 88 11.79 2.37 10.84
N VAL A 89 11.80 3.69 10.67
CA VAL A 89 10.68 4.44 10.10
C VAL A 89 10.48 4.07 8.62
N SER A 90 11.56 3.98 7.84
CA SER A 90 11.51 3.60 6.43
C SER A 90 10.84 2.24 6.23
N SER A 91 11.15 1.23 7.07
CA SER A 91 10.52 -0.09 6.98
C SER A 91 9.01 -0.05 7.24
N LEU A 92 8.57 0.79 8.19
CA LEU A 92 7.14 1.00 8.45
C LEU A 92 6.43 1.68 7.27
N VAL A 93 7.06 2.71 6.69
CA VAL A 93 6.53 3.41 5.52
C VAL A 93 6.44 2.46 4.33
N GLY A 94 7.49 1.69 4.05
CA GLY A 94 7.51 0.71 2.97
C GLY A 94 6.41 -0.35 3.12
N THR A 95 6.28 -0.93 4.31
CA THR A 95 5.22 -1.91 4.60
C THR A 95 3.83 -1.29 4.50
N GLY A 96 3.64 -0.08 5.02
CA GLY A 96 2.38 0.66 4.93
C GLY A 96 1.99 0.94 3.49
N ALA A 97 2.92 1.40 2.66
CA ALA A 97 2.70 1.67 1.24
C ALA A 97 2.31 0.39 0.48
N ARG A 98 3.04 -0.73 0.68
CA ARG A 98 2.68 -2.02 0.08
C ARG A 98 1.30 -2.49 0.49
N THR A 99 0.95 -2.33 1.76
CA THR A 99 -0.37 -2.68 2.29
C THR A 99 -1.48 -1.87 1.62
N ALA A 100 -1.32 -0.55 1.50
CA ALA A 100 -2.25 0.33 0.83
C ALA A 100 -2.38 -0.01 -0.67
N GLY A 101 -1.25 -0.27 -1.34
CA GLY A 101 -1.23 -0.69 -2.74
C GLY A 101 -1.94 -2.02 -2.97
N ALA A 102 -1.73 -3.00 -2.10
CA ALA A 102 -2.44 -4.28 -2.17
C ALA A 102 -3.95 -4.10 -1.97
N ALA A 103 -4.38 -3.31 -1.00
CA ALA A 103 -5.78 -3.00 -0.80
C ALA A 103 -6.42 -2.32 -2.03
N ALA A 104 -5.75 -1.31 -2.59
CA ALA A 104 -6.21 -0.61 -3.78
C ALA A 104 -6.31 -1.54 -5.01
N LYS A 105 -5.31 -2.38 -5.24
CA LYS A 105 -5.34 -3.41 -6.30
C LYS A 105 -6.45 -4.42 -6.08
N GLY A 106 -6.70 -4.82 -4.83
CA GLY A 106 -7.81 -5.70 -4.46
C GLY A 106 -9.17 -5.09 -4.81
N THR A 107 -9.38 -3.81 -4.52
CA THR A 107 -10.61 -3.08 -4.88
C THR A 107 -10.82 -3.04 -6.39
N LEU A 108 -9.79 -2.67 -7.16
CA LEU A 108 -9.87 -2.65 -8.63
C LEU A 108 -10.14 -4.04 -9.23
N ALA A 109 -9.56 -5.10 -8.64
CA ALA A 109 -9.83 -6.47 -9.07
C ALA A 109 -11.26 -6.90 -8.74
N ALA A 110 -11.80 -6.51 -7.59
CA ALA A 110 -13.19 -6.78 -7.22
C ALA A 110 -14.18 -6.07 -8.14
N GLU A 111 -13.94 -4.80 -8.48
CA GLU A 111 -14.74 -4.07 -9.48
C GLU A 111 -14.75 -4.79 -10.83
N ARG A 112 -13.57 -5.22 -11.31
CA ARG A 112 -13.47 -6.00 -12.57
C ARG A 112 -14.22 -7.32 -12.49
N ALA A 113 -14.23 -7.99 -11.33
CA ALA A 113 -14.99 -9.21 -11.15
C ALA A 113 -16.50 -8.96 -11.29
N ILE A 114 -17.00 -7.88 -10.69
CA ILE A 114 -18.41 -7.48 -10.78
C ILE A 114 -18.78 -7.12 -12.23
N ASP A 115 -17.97 -6.33 -12.92
CA ASP A 115 -18.24 -5.91 -14.30
C ASP A 115 -18.25 -7.11 -15.27
N ARG A 116 -17.31 -8.05 -15.10
CA ARG A 116 -17.28 -9.31 -15.88
C ARG A 116 -18.48 -10.20 -15.58
N ALA A 117 -18.88 -10.33 -14.33
CA ALA A 117 -20.08 -11.07 -13.97
C ALA A 117 -21.34 -10.45 -14.62
N ARG A 118 -21.46 -9.12 -14.63
CA ARG A 118 -22.55 -8.40 -15.28
C ARG A 118 -22.56 -8.58 -16.80
N SER A 119 -21.42 -8.70 -17.43
CA SER A 119 -21.29 -8.96 -18.88
C SER A 119 -21.46 -10.44 -19.25
N GLY A 120 -21.66 -11.34 -18.29
CA GLY A 120 -21.81 -12.78 -18.52
C GLY A 120 -20.49 -13.54 -18.61
N ASP A 121 -19.33 -12.88 -18.45
CA ASP A 121 -18.02 -13.53 -18.39
C ASP A 121 -17.76 -14.12 -16.99
N ILE A 122 -18.42 -15.25 -16.72
CA ILE A 122 -18.32 -15.91 -15.40
C ILE A 122 -16.90 -16.39 -15.10
N THR A 123 -16.21 -16.95 -16.08
CA THR A 123 -14.82 -17.43 -15.91
C THR A 123 -13.88 -16.29 -15.56
N GLY A 124 -13.97 -15.18 -16.28
CA GLY A 124 -13.19 -13.99 -16.00
C GLY A 124 -13.56 -13.31 -14.67
N ALA A 125 -14.84 -13.36 -14.28
CA ALA A 125 -15.29 -12.87 -12.98
C ALA A 125 -14.67 -13.67 -11.83
N ILE A 126 -14.66 -15.01 -11.93
CA ILE A 126 -14.02 -15.88 -10.92
C ILE A 126 -12.52 -15.62 -10.83
N ALA A 127 -11.82 -15.49 -11.96
CA ALA A 127 -10.39 -15.18 -11.97
C ALA A 127 -10.08 -13.82 -11.31
N ALA A 128 -10.86 -12.80 -11.64
CA ALA A 128 -10.71 -11.47 -11.03
C ALA A 128 -11.05 -11.49 -9.52
N GLY A 129 -12.07 -12.25 -9.11
CA GLY A 129 -12.43 -12.44 -7.70
C GLY A 129 -11.32 -13.13 -6.89
N LYS A 130 -10.68 -14.17 -7.44
CA LYS A 130 -9.51 -14.82 -6.83
C LYS A 130 -8.35 -13.82 -6.67
N SER A 131 -8.08 -13.01 -7.69
CA SER A 131 -7.07 -11.96 -7.62
C SER A 131 -7.37 -10.93 -6.54
N ALA A 132 -8.63 -10.49 -6.43
CA ALA A 132 -9.08 -9.58 -5.37
C ALA A 132 -8.83 -10.19 -3.98
N GLY A 133 -9.22 -11.45 -3.77
CA GLY A 133 -9.02 -12.18 -2.52
C GLY A 133 -7.53 -12.26 -2.13
N ALA A 134 -6.65 -12.58 -3.07
CA ALA A 134 -5.20 -12.61 -2.84
C ALA A 134 -4.64 -11.25 -2.42
N GLN A 135 -5.07 -10.17 -3.08
CA GLN A 135 -4.63 -8.81 -2.76
C GLN A 135 -5.13 -8.35 -1.37
N PHE A 136 -6.39 -8.63 -1.03
CA PHE A 136 -6.91 -8.34 0.31
C PHE A 136 -6.22 -9.18 1.39
N GLY A 137 -5.88 -10.43 1.11
CA GLY A 137 -5.07 -11.28 1.99
C GLY A 137 -3.70 -10.66 2.26
N ALA A 138 -3.00 -10.19 1.22
CA ALA A 138 -1.72 -9.51 1.34
C ALA A 138 -1.85 -8.19 2.12
N ALA A 139 -2.89 -7.40 1.88
CA ALA A 139 -3.16 -6.17 2.62
C ALA A 139 -3.39 -6.45 4.12
N ARG A 140 -4.17 -7.47 4.46
CA ARG A 140 -4.42 -7.88 5.85
C ARG A 140 -3.14 -8.33 6.55
N ALA A 141 -2.33 -9.14 5.89
CA ALA A 141 -1.03 -9.57 6.43
C ALA A 141 -0.09 -8.39 6.66
N GLY A 142 0.01 -7.46 5.71
CA GLY A 142 0.79 -6.24 5.84
C GLY A 142 0.33 -5.37 7.02
N ALA A 143 -0.96 -5.14 7.16
CA ALA A 143 -1.53 -4.38 8.27
C ALA A 143 -1.21 -5.04 9.64
N SER A 144 -1.30 -6.36 9.72
CA SER A 144 -0.92 -7.11 10.94
C SER A 144 0.56 -6.94 11.29
N ASN A 145 1.43 -6.96 10.29
CA ASN A 145 2.88 -6.77 10.49
C ASN A 145 3.20 -5.36 10.97
N VAL A 146 2.61 -4.33 10.36
CA VAL A 146 2.75 -2.92 10.80
C VAL A 146 2.32 -2.78 12.26
N ARG A 147 1.15 -3.32 12.61
CA ARG A 147 0.65 -3.28 13.99
C ARG A 147 1.63 -3.94 14.98
N LYS A 148 2.11 -5.14 14.68
CA LYS A 148 3.07 -5.86 15.52
C LYS A 148 4.38 -5.07 15.70
N ASP A 149 4.85 -4.41 14.65
CA ASP A 149 6.08 -3.64 14.70
C ASP A 149 5.91 -2.37 15.56
N ILE A 150 4.79 -1.68 15.44
CA ILE A 150 4.44 -0.55 16.30
C ILE A 150 4.37 -0.99 17.78
N GLU A 151 3.70 -2.11 18.06
CA GLU A 151 3.59 -2.65 19.43
C GLU A 151 4.97 -3.01 20.01
N ARG A 152 5.85 -3.63 19.22
CA ARG A 152 7.22 -3.95 19.63
C ARG A 152 8.04 -2.70 19.97
N ARG A 153 7.91 -1.65 19.16
CA ARG A 153 8.60 -0.36 19.39
C ARG A 153 8.10 0.33 20.64
N ARG A 154 6.78 0.33 20.87
CA ARG A 154 6.17 0.89 22.07
C ARG A 154 6.64 0.20 23.36
N LYS A 155 6.88 -1.12 23.32
CA LYS A 155 7.42 -1.88 24.46
C LYS A 155 8.89 -1.61 24.74
N LYS A 156 9.68 -1.28 23.70
CA LYS A 156 11.12 -0.99 23.85
C LYS A 156 11.40 0.45 24.28
N GLY A 157 10.46 1.35 24.13
CA GLY A 157 10.58 2.76 24.51
C GLY A 157 10.11 3.07 25.96
N LYS A 158 9.70 2.03 26.68
CA LYS A 158 9.43 2.06 28.14
C LYS A 158 10.56 1.39 28.90
#